data_a03b82ed74da2cb60507b9c4e552e6d1
#
_entry.id   a03b82ed74da2cb60507b9c4e552e6d1
#
_cell.length_a   1.000
_cell.length_b   1.000
_cell.length_c   1.000
_cell.angle_alpha   90.00
_cell.angle_beta   90.00
_cell.angle_gamma   90.00
#
_symmetry.space_group_name_H-M   'P 1'
#
loop_
_entity.id
_entity.type
_entity.pdbx_description
1 polymer ?
#
loop_
_entity_poly.entity_id
_entity_poly.type
_entity_poly.pdbx_seq_one_letter_code
_entity_poly.pdbx_strand_id
1 'polypeptide(L)'
;YINPKLVKSYLEELKKLQISVLIININSPGGTVSATAELEEIFSEFKKTTNTKVYFFTKEILASGGYWVATTADKIFASYGSIIGSIGVSGPSWFYYNSPTSLSSGIFGQTIETKEGIEVFNQNAGEGKDLFNPFRRPKSDEIKHLQNIVDDVYNDFITKVSKSRKIEISNLKNNIGALIYSSN
;
A
#
# COMPACT_ATOMS: atom_id res chain seq x y z
N TYR A 1 -4.25 -0.12 -12.89
CA TYR A 1 -4.57 0.57 -11.61
C TYR A 1 -6.05 0.44 -11.33
N ILE A 2 -6.43 -0.02 -10.13
CA ILE A 2 -7.82 -0.02 -9.69
C ILE A 2 -8.23 1.44 -9.44
N ASN A 3 -9.34 1.87 -10.04
CA ASN A 3 -9.89 3.21 -9.84
C ASN A 3 -11.01 3.15 -8.78
N PRO A 4 -10.82 3.71 -7.57
CA PRO A 4 -11.85 3.68 -6.52
C PRO A 4 -13.20 4.25 -6.95
N LYS A 5 -13.19 5.33 -7.74
CA LYS A 5 -14.43 5.95 -8.25
C LYS A 5 -15.23 5.00 -9.13
N LEU A 6 -14.54 4.20 -9.97
CA LEU A 6 -15.19 3.21 -10.81
C LEU A 6 -15.79 2.08 -9.97
N VAL A 7 -15.06 1.60 -8.96
CA VAL A 7 -15.58 0.59 -8.03
C VAL A 7 -16.80 1.13 -7.30
N LYS A 8 -16.76 2.37 -6.82
CA LYS A 8 -17.91 3.02 -6.17
C LYS A 8 -19.13 3.05 -7.07
N SER A 9 -18.96 3.45 -8.34
CA SER A 9 -20.09 3.51 -9.28
C SER A 9 -20.73 2.14 -9.53
N TYR A 10 -19.93 1.08 -9.65
CA TYR A 10 -20.46 -0.29 -9.77
C TYR A 10 -21.22 -0.75 -8.53
N LEU A 11 -20.70 -0.46 -7.34
CA LEU A 11 -21.39 -0.82 -6.10
C LEU A 11 -22.70 -0.05 -5.91
N GLU A 12 -22.78 1.21 -6.32
CA GLU A 12 -24.03 1.97 -6.31
C GLU A 12 -25.10 1.36 -7.25
N GLU A 13 -24.71 0.85 -8.41
CA GLU A 13 -25.64 0.11 -9.27
C GLU A 13 -26.06 -1.21 -8.63
N LEU A 14 -25.16 -1.94 -7.99
CA LEU A 14 -25.46 -3.19 -7.31
C LEU A 14 -26.39 -3.02 -6.10
N LYS A 15 -26.37 -1.87 -5.42
CA LYS A 15 -27.33 -1.55 -4.35
C LYS A 15 -28.79 -1.65 -4.82
N LYS A 16 -29.06 -1.27 -6.05
CA LYS A 16 -30.42 -1.30 -6.64
C LYS A 16 -30.96 -2.72 -6.83
N LEU A 17 -30.06 -3.72 -6.91
CA LEU A 17 -30.41 -5.11 -7.19
C LEU A 17 -30.76 -5.93 -5.95
N GLN A 18 -30.59 -5.39 -4.75
CA GLN A 18 -30.87 -6.04 -3.45
C GLN A 18 -30.27 -7.45 -3.34
N ILE A 19 -29.00 -7.60 -3.79
CA ILE A 19 -28.28 -8.89 -3.76
C ILE A 19 -27.92 -9.30 -2.34
N SER A 20 -28.04 -10.60 -2.04
CA SER A 20 -27.67 -11.14 -0.73
C SER A 20 -26.17 -11.42 -0.61
N VAL A 21 -25.49 -11.71 -1.70
CA VAL A 21 -24.06 -12.04 -1.75
C VAL A 21 -23.39 -11.38 -2.94
N LEU A 22 -22.24 -10.78 -2.70
CA LEU A 22 -21.35 -10.24 -3.72
C LEU A 22 -20.01 -10.99 -3.67
N ILE A 23 -19.63 -11.60 -4.77
CA ILE A 23 -18.32 -12.24 -4.92
C ILE A 23 -17.45 -11.36 -5.81
N ILE A 24 -16.29 -10.98 -5.30
CA ILE A 24 -15.33 -10.14 -6.01
C ILE A 24 -14.08 -10.94 -6.31
N ASN A 25 -13.77 -11.09 -7.59
CA ASN A 25 -12.49 -11.64 -8.02
C ASN A 25 -11.43 -10.53 -7.97
N ILE A 26 -10.43 -10.70 -7.13
CA ILE A 26 -9.36 -9.72 -6.91
C ILE A 26 -8.01 -10.38 -7.10
N ASN A 27 -7.18 -9.82 -7.97
CA ASN A 27 -5.77 -10.15 -8.10
C ASN A 27 -4.99 -8.84 -8.01
N SER A 28 -4.30 -8.64 -6.89
CA SER A 28 -3.63 -7.36 -6.60
C SER A 28 -2.37 -7.56 -5.76
N PRO A 29 -1.22 -7.03 -6.19
CA PRO A 29 -0.01 -7.00 -5.37
C PRO A 29 -0.03 -5.88 -4.31
N GLY A 30 -1.04 -5.03 -4.32
CA GLY A 30 -1.15 -3.85 -3.47
C GLY A 30 -1.31 -2.55 -4.25
N GLY A 31 -1.00 -1.45 -3.61
CA GLY A 31 -1.14 -0.10 -4.19
C GLY A 31 -0.82 1.00 -3.18
N THR A 32 -1.16 2.23 -3.51
CA THR A 32 -0.98 3.36 -2.60
C THR A 32 -1.90 3.26 -1.38
N VAL A 33 -1.44 3.76 -0.24
CA VAL A 33 -2.24 3.78 1.00
C VAL A 33 -3.57 4.52 0.79
N SER A 34 -3.53 5.66 0.11
CA SER A 34 -4.74 6.47 -0.15
C SER A 34 -5.80 5.72 -0.96
N ALA A 35 -5.43 5.09 -2.07
CA ALA A 35 -6.38 4.32 -2.87
C ALA A 35 -6.91 3.09 -2.12
N THR A 36 -6.07 2.47 -1.31
CA THR A 36 -6.43 1.33 -0.47
C THR A 36 -7.46 1.72 0.60
N ALA A 37 -7.21 2.83 1.31
CA ALA A 37 -8.12 3.34 2.33
C ALA A 37 -9.48 3.77 1.73
N GLU A 38 -9.46 4.44 0.59
CA GLU A 38 -10.68 4.82 -0.13
C GLU A 38 -11.51 3.57 -0.53
N LEU A 39 -10.86 2.53 -1.04
CA LEU A 39 -11.56 1.27 -1.37
C LEU A 39 -12.11 0.56 -0.14
N GLU A 40 -11.37 0.53 0.96
CA GLU A 40 -11.86 -0.01 2.23
C GLU A 40 -13.12 0.69 2.69
N GLU A 41 -13.14 2.03 2.65
CA GLU A 41 -14.30 2.84 3.01
C GLU A 41 -15.51 2.52 2.10
N ILE A 42 -15.30 2.48 0.79
CA ILE A 42 -16.33 2.16 -0.21
C ILE A 42 -16.96 0.78 0.08
N PHE A 43 -16.16 -0.27 0.30
CA PHE A 43 -16.70 -1.60 0.60
C PHE A 43 -17.36 -1.67 1.98
N SER A 44 -16.82 -1.00 2.96
CA SER A 44 -17.39 -0.93 4.31
C SER A 44 -18.75 -0.23 4.30
N GLU A 45 -18.87 0.88 3.57
CA GLU A 45 -20.13 1.59 3.39
C GLU A 45 -21.16 0.74 2.64
N PHE A 46 -20.77 0.10 1.55
CA PHE A 46 -21.63 -0.80 0.79
C PHE A 46 -22.23 -1.89 1.68
N LYS A 47 -21.39 -2.56 2.48
CA LYS A 47 -21.86 -3.61 3.41
C LYS A 47 -22.81 -3.07 4.47
N LYS A 48 -22.53 -1.88 5.04
CA LYS A 48 -23.40 -1.27 6.06
C LYS A 48 -24.76 -0.88 5.49
N THR A 49 -24.82 -0.45 4.24
CA THR A 49 -26.05 0.09 3.63
C THR A 49 -26.91 -0.98 2.96
N THR A 50 -26.34 -2.14 2.60
CA THR A 50 -27.06 -3.17 1.85
C THR A 50 -27.30 -4.46 2.60
N ASN A 51 -26.62 -4.68 3.72
CA ASN A 51 -26.58 -5.97 4.42
C ASN A 51 -26.10 -7.16 3.55
N THR A 52 -25.44 -6.85 2.42
CA THR A 52 -24.88 -7.84 1.48
C THR A 52 -23.65 -8.51 2.06
N LYS A 53 -23.56 -9.82 1.98
CA LYS A 53 -22.32 -10.55 2.29
C LYS A 53 -21.31 -10.33 1.17
N VAL A 54 -20.11 -9.92 1.52
CA VAL A 54 -19.04 -9.67 0.55
C VAL A 54 -17.94 -10.72 0.71
N TYR A 55 -17.66 -11.45 -0.36
CA TYR A 55 -16.61 -12.45 -0.44
C TYR A 55 -15.56 -12.02 -1.46
N PHE A 56 -14.30 -12.06 -1.08
CA PHE A 56 -13.19 -11.89 -2.02
C PHE A 56 -12.63 -13.24 -2.43
N PHE A 57 -12.32 -13.36 -3.71
CA PHE A 57 -11.71 -14.56 -4.29
C PHE A 57 -10.47 -14.14 -5.08
N THR A 58 -9.34 -14.81 -4.86
CA THR A 58 -8.12 -14.59 -5.65
C THR A 58 -7.66 -15.87 -6.33
N LYS A 59 -7.15 -15.74 -7.55
CA LYS A 59 -6.56 -16.83 -8.33
C LYS A 59 -5.04 -16.78 -8.36
N GLU A 60 -4.46 -15.61 -8.15
CA GLU A 60 -3.04 -15.38 -8.34
C GLU A 60 -2.40 -14.70 -7.14
N ILE A 61 -2.76 -13.45 -6.87
CA ILE A 61 -2.13 -12.65 -5.82
C ILE A 61 -3.14 -11.78 -5.08
N LEU A 62 -3.03 -11.79 -3.76
CA LEU A 62 -3.77 -10.91 -2.85
C LEU A 62 -2.82 -10.43 -1.76
N ALA A 63 -2.13 -9.33 -2.01
CA ALA A 63 -1.03 -8.88 -1.17
C ALA A 63 -1.10 -7.39 -0.84
N SER A 64 -0.45 -6.99 0.27
CA SER A 64 -0.28 -5.59 0.70
C SER A 64 -1.62 -4.83 0.73
N GLY A 65 -1.74 -3.67 0.07
CA GLY A 65 -2.98 -2.91 -0.04
C GLY A 65 -4.17 -3.72 -0.60
N GLY A 66 -3.93 -4.72 -1.46
CA GLY A 66 -4.98 -5.63 -1.92
C GLY A 66 -5.53 -6.49 -0.79
N TYR A 67 -4.66 -7.01 0.08
CA TYR A 67 -5.08 -7.75 1.27
C TYR A 67 -5.77 -6.84 2.31
N TRP A 68 -5.30 -5.60 2.45
CA TRP A 68 -5.98 -4.60 3.29
C TRP A 68 -7.43 -4.39 2.85
N VAL A 69 -7.69 -4.12 1.57
CA VAL A 69 -9.07 -4.00 1.06
C VAL A 69 -9.87 -5.27 1.36
N ALA A 70 -9.26 -6.45 1.20
CA ALA A 70 -9.92 -7.71 1.46
C ALA A 70 -10.25 -7.95 2.95
N THR A 71 -9.70 -7.16 3.90
CA THR A 71 -10.13 -7.22 5.29
C THR A 71 -11.59 -6.81 5.50
N THR A 72 -12.18 -6.08 4.57
CA THR A 72 -13.61 -5.73 4.58
C THR A 72 -14.54 -6.92 4.29
N ALA A 73 -14.01 -7.98 3.69
CA ALA A 73 -14.78 -9.17 3.31
C ALA A 73 -15.26 -9.98 4.51
N ASP A 74 -16.42 -10.62 4.38
CA ASP A 74 -16.89 -11.63 5.33
C ASP A 74 -16.05 -12.91 5.23
N LYS A 75 -15.60 -13.26 4.00
CA LYS A 75 -14.68 -14.37 3.73
C LYS A 75 -13.72 -14.04 2.59
N ILE A 76 -12.53 -14.60 2.66
CA ILE A 76 -11.54 -14.60 1.58
C ILE A 76 -11.34 -16.05 1.15
N PHE A 77 -11.37 -16.27 -0.15
CA PHE A 77 -11.06 -17.55 -0.79
C PHE A 77 -9.85 -17.36 -1.72
N ALA A 78 -9.02 -18.38 -1.79
CA ALA A 78 -7.85 -18.38 -2.65
C ALA A 78 -7.76 -19.70 -3.42
N SER A 79 -7.42 -19.62 -4.71
CA SER A 79 -7.07 -20.82 -5.47
C SER A 79 -5.76 -21.41 -4.97
N TYR A 80 -5.60 -22.70 -5.15
CA TYR A 80 -4.31 -23.36 -4.89
C TYR A 80 -3.16 -22.65 -5.62
N GLY A 81 -2.07 -22.40 -4.91
CA GLY A 81 -0.90 -21.71 -5.44
C GLY A 81 -1.01 -20.17 -5.47
N SER A 82 -2.12 -19.58 -5.04
CA SER A 82 -2.21 -18.12 -4.91
C SER A 82 -1.23 -17.58 -3.86
N ILE A 83 -0.71 -16.40 -4.10
CA ILE A 83 0.19 -15.69 -3.18
C ILE A 83 -0.63 -14.73 -2.32
N ILE A 84 -0.50 -14.84 -0.99
CA ILE A 84 -1.28 -14.06 -0.03
C ILE A 84 -0.36 -13.47 1.03
N GLY A 85 -0.68 -12.27 1.53
CA GLY A 85 0.04 -11.68 2.66
C GLY A 85 0.66 -10.33 2.35
N SER A 86 1.97 -10.19 2.56
CA SER A 86 2.68 -8.92 2.47
C SER A 86 2.00 -7.83 3.32
N ILE A 87 1.74 -8.16 4.60
CA ILE A 87 1.12 -7.23 5.56
C ILE A 87 2.21 -6.28 6.04
N GLY A 88 2.49 -5.27 5.22
CA GLY A 88 3.54 -4.31 5.46
C GLY A 88 3.34 -3.03 4.68
N VAL A 89 4.13 -2.01 5.03
CA VAL A 89 4.11 -0.68 4.41
C VAL A 89 5.52 -0.29 4.05
N SER A 90 5.73 0.19 2.83
CA SER A 90 7.00 0.77 2.38
C SER A 90 6.85 2.27 2.23
N GLY A 91 7.76 3.02 2.84
CA GLY A 91 7.91 4.44 2.61
C GLY A 91 8.62 4.75 1.28
N PRO A 92 8.70 6.03 0.91
CA PRO A 92 9.47 6.46 -0.24
C PRO A 92 10.97 6.21 -0.01
N SER A 93 11.67 5.82 -1.07
CA SER A 93 13.13 5.63 -1.00
C SER A 93 13.84 6.98 -1.07
N TRP A 94 14.83 7.17 -0.19
CA TRP A 94 15.76 8.29 -0.29
C TRP A 94 17.05 7.82 -0.92
N PHE A 95 17.36 8.30 -2.12
CA PHE A 95 18.62 8.03 -2.78
C PHE A 95 19.63 9.13 -2.42
N TYR A 96 20.81 8.74 -1.98
CA TYR A 96 21.91 9.64 -1.76
C TYR A 96 23.06 9.31 -2.72
N TYR A 97 23.43 10.28 -3.51
CA TYR A 97 24.54 10.14 -4.46
C TYR A 97 25.82 10.70 -3.84
N ASN A 98 26.71 9.81 -3.44
CA ASN A 98 28.01 10.20 -2.89
C ASN A 98 28.99 10.50 -4.03
N SER A 99 29.47 11.74 -4.11
CA SER A 99 30.43 12.21 -5.11
C SER A 99 30.00 11.91 -6.58
N PRO A 100 28.81 12.35 -7.00
CA PRO A 100 28.35 12.10 -8.38
C PRO A 100 29.28 12.74 -9.39
N THR A 101 29.53 12.04 -10.52
CA THR A 101 30.37 12.52 -11.63
C THR A 101 29.60 12.87 -12.89
N SER A 102 28.34 12.55 -13.07
CA SER A 102 27.46 13.11 -14.12
C SER A 102 25.98 12.93 -13.81
N LEU A 103 25.13 13.70 -14.45
CA LEU A 103 23.68 13.51 -14.41
C LEU A 103 23.12 13.53 -15.82
N SER A 104 22.59 12.42 -16.29
CA SER A 104 21.80 12.36 -17.50
C SER A 104 20.47 11.66 -17.25
N SER A 105 19.40 12.13 -17.85
CA SER A 105 18.08 11.49 -17.80
C SER A 105 17.63 11.16 -19.22
N GLY A 106 17.22 9.92 -19.43
CA GLY A 106 16.72 9.41 -20.71
C GLY A 106 15.56 8.45 -20.51
N ILE A 107 15.05 7.91 -21.61
CA ILE A 107 13.91 6.96 -21.62
C ILE A 107 14.20 5.67 -20.83
N PHE A 108 15.46 5.33 -20.61
CA PHE A 108 15.87 4.10 -19.91
C PHE A 108 16.33 4.31 -18.46
N GLY A 109 16.15 5.52 -17.92
CA GLY A 109 16.52 5.82 -16.53
C GLY A 109 17.38 7.07 -16.41
N GLN A 110 17.92 7.25 -15.20
CA GLN A 110 18.75 8.39 -14.84
C GLN A 110 20.17 7.89 -14.52
N THR A 111 21.15 8.49 -15.20
CA THR A 111 22.58 8.24 -14.97
C THR A 111 23.22 9.51 -14.41
N ILE A 112 24.06 9.39 -13.40
CA ILE A 112 24.73 10.52 -12.79
C ILE A 112 26.24 10.34 -12.85
N GLU A 113 26.92 11.18 -13.62
CA GLU A 113 28.38 11.29 -13.72
C GLU A 113 28.76 12.78 -13.88
N THR A 114 29.83 13.29 -13.28
CA THR A 114 30.37 14.64 -13.57
C THR A 114 31.88 14.69 -13.28
N LYS A 115 32.63 15.48 -14.01
CA LYS A 115 34.08 15.66 -13.81
C LYS A 115 34.41 16.68 -12.71
N GLU A 116 33.51 17.59 -12.41
CA GLU A 116 33.73 18.74 -11.51
C GLU A 116 32.77 18.77 -10.32
N GLY A 117 31.89 17.74 -10.18
CA GLY A 117 30.85 17.72 -9.16
C GLY A 117 29.56 18.40 -9.61
N ILE A 118 28.51 18.23 -8.83
CA ILE A 118 27.21 18.89 -9.01
C ILE A 118 26.99 19.79 -7.79
N GLU A 119 26.84 21.07 -8.04
CA GLU A 119 26.37 22.03 -7.04
C GLU A 119 24.89 22.26 -7.22
N VAL A 120 24.12 22.13 -6.13
CA VAL A 120 22.67 22.35 -6.14
C VAL A 120 22.34 23.55 -5.26
N PHE A 121 21.84 24.59 -5.89
CA PHE A 121 21.40 25.81 -5.23
C PHE A 121 19.89 25.77 -5.04
N ASN A 122 19.42 25.36 -3.85
CA ASN A 122 18.03 25.32 -3.50
C ASN A 122 17.69 26.46 -2.53
N GLN A 123 16.65 27.20 -2.85
CA GLN A 123 16.08 28.21 -1.98
C GLN A 123 14.74 27.69 -1.46
N ASN A 124 14.73 27.22 -0.23
CA ASN A 124 13.55 26.63 0.39
C ASN A 124 13.10 27.49 1.57
N ALA A 125 11.79 27.65 1.73
CA ALA A 125 11.18 28.21 2.92
C ALA A 125 10.41 27.10 3.66
N GLY A 126 10.70 26.94 4.93
CA GLY A 126 10.15 25.90 5.79
C GLY A 126 11.09 24.72 5.98
N GLU A 127 11.16 24.21 7.22
CA GLU A 127 11.98 23.08 7.59
C GLU A 127 11.53 21.81 6.86
N GLY A 128 12.48 21.03 6.35
CA GLY A 128 12.20 19.80 5.62
C GLY A 128 11.69 19.95 4.19
N LYS A 129 11.67 21.17 3.61
CA LYS A 129 11.24 21.37 2.22
C LYS A 129 12.20 20.79 1.18
N ASP A 130 13.40 20.43 1.59
CA ASP A 130 14.41 19.73 0.78
C ASP A 130 14.51 18.21 1.09
N LEU A 131 13.46 17.64 1.71
CA LEU A 131 13.34 16.20 1.85
C LEU A 131 13.53 15.50 0.50
N PHE A 132 14.21 14.34 0.53
CA PHE A 132 14.57 13.56 -0.65
C PHE A 132 15.55 14.23 -1.62
N ASN A 133 16.23 15.32 -1.21
CA ASN A 133 17.33 15.86 -2.00
C ASN A 133 18.44 14.81 -2.13
N PRO A 134 18.76 14.30 -3.35
CA PRO A 134 19.71 13.21 -3.53
C PRO A 134 21.17 13.64 -3.36
N PHE A 135 21.45 14.94 -3.25
CA PHE A 135 22.80 15.48 -3.14
C PHE A 135 23.22 15.81 -1.71
N ARG A 136 22.35 15.56 -0.75
CA ARG A 136 22.70 15.60 0.68
C ARG A 136 22.26 14.35 1.41
N ARG A 137 22.98 14.01 2.46
CA ARG A 137 22.55 12.94 3.36
C ARG A 137 21.29 13.34 4.10
N PRO A 138 20.35 12.40 4.33
CA PRO A 138 19.24 12.65 5.22
C PRO A 138 19.73 12.90 6.65
N LYS A 139 19.05 13.78 7.37
CA LYS A 139 19.27 13.97 8.80
C LYS A 139 18.59 12.83 9.56
N SER A 140 19.06 12.55 10.78
CA SER A 140 18.51 11.47 11.62
C SER A 140 17.05 11.72 12.04
N ASP A 141 16.66 12.97 12.28
CA ASP A 141 15.31 13.38 12.59
C ASP A 141 14.36 13.25 11.39
N GLU A 142 14.84 13.53 10.18
CA GLU A 142 14.08 13.32 8.95
C GLU A 142 13.77 11.84 8.72
N ILE A 143 14.78 10.97 8.88
CA ILE A 143 14.59 9.52 8.78
C ILE A 143 13.61 9.03 9.84
N LYS A 144 13.78 9.48 11.09
CA LYS A 144 12.86 9.13 12.18
C LYS A 144 11.43 9.59 11.91
N HIS A 145 11.27 10.81 11.38
CA HIS A 145 9.93 11.31 10.99
C HIS A 145 9.27 10.46 9.91
N LEU A 146 10.02 10.10 8.86
CA LEU A 146 9.51 9.23 7.80
C LEU A 146 9.19 7.82 8.32
N GLN A 147 10.02 7.29 9.22
CA GLN A 147 9.76 6.00 9.85
C GLN A 147 8.47 6.03 10.69
N ASN A 148 8.24 7.07 11.48
CA ASN A 148 7.02 7.22 12.25
C ASN A 148 5.76 7.18 11.36
N ILE A 149 5.79 7.86 10.21
CA ILE A 149 4.68 7.83 9.25
C ILE A 149 4.42 6.41 8.75
N VAL A 150 5.47 5.67 8.43
CA VAL A 150 5.35 4.27 7.98
C VAL A 150 4.80 3.39 9.09
N ASP A 151 5.28 3.58 10.33
CA ASP A 151 4.86 2.83 11.50
C ASP A 151 3.38 3.08 11.85
N ASP A 152 2.90 4.32 11.74
CA ASP A 152 1.50 4.66 11.97
C ASP A 152 0.58 3.94 10.98
N VAL A 153 0.90 3.97 9.69
CA VAL A 153 0.14 3.27 8.64
C VAL A 153 0.22 1.75 8.83
N TYR A 154 1.39 1.22 9.20
CA TYR A 154 1.57 -0.19 9.49
C TYR A 154 0.71 -0.64 10.68
N ASN A 155 0.71 0.12 11.78
CA ASN A 155 -0.09 -0.19 12.97
C ASN A 155 -1.60 -0.17 12.65
N ASP A 156 -2.07 0.74 11.80
CA ASP A 156 -3.45 0.73 11.32
C ASP A 156 -3.74 -0.54 10.50
N PHE A 157 -2.88 -0.88 9.55
CA PHE A 157 -3.05 -2.08 8.72
C PHE A 157 -3.12 -3.36 9.55
N ILE A 158 -2.16 -3.60 10.44
CA ILE A 158 -2.18 -4.82 11.28
C ILE A 158 -3.38 -4.86 12.22
N THR A 159 -3.87 -3.70 12.69
CA THR A 159 -5.07 -3.62 13.53
C THR A 159 -6.32 -4.06 12.74
N LYS A 160 -6.44 -3.64 11.48
CA LYS A 160 -7.53 -4.05 10.59
C LYS A 160 -7.46 -5.55 10.30
N VAL A 161 -6.28 -6.08 10.00
CA VAL A 161 -6.08 -7.52 9.78
C VAL A 161 -6.42 -8.30 11.05
N SER A 162 -5.91 -7.89 12.20
CA SER A 162 -6.19 -8.52 13.50
C SER A 162 -7.69 -8.62 13.76
N LYS A 163 -8.41 -7.52 13.64
CA LYS A 163 -9.86 -7.48 13.84
C LYS A 163 -10.61 -8.36 12.83
N SER A 164 -10.24 -8.27 11.58
CA SER A 164 -10.94 -8.97 10.50
C SER A 164 -10.70 -10.48 10.50
N ARG A 165 -9.49 -10.90 10.83
CA ARG A 165 -9.08 -12.32 10.81
C ARG A 165 -9.02 -12.96 12.19
N LYS A 166 -9.26 -12.21 13.26
CA LYS A 166 -9.18 -12.66 14.66
C LYS A 166 -7.79 -13.25 14.99
N ILE A 167 -6.75 -12.57 14.52
CA ILE A 167 -5.34 -12.94 14.76
C ILE A 167 -4.74 -11.92 15.71
N GLU A 168 -4.03 -12.37 16.74
CA GLU A 168 -3.34 -11.50 17.68
C GLU A 168 -2.28 -10.64 16.97
N ILE A 169 -2.22 -9.34 17.33
CA ILE A 169 -1.28 -8.37 16.73
C ILE A 169 0.17 -8.83 16.90
N SER A 170 0.52 -9.41 18.05
CA SER A 170 1.84 -9.97 18.31
C SER A 170 2.22 -11.06 17.32
N ASN A 171 1.27 -11.93 16.98
CA ASN A 171 1.47 -13.00 16.00
C ASN A 171 1.62 -12.42 14.58
N LEU A 172 0.84 -11.39 14.23
CA LEU A 172 0.99 -10.68 12.96
C LEU A 172 2.37 -10.05 12.83
N LYS A 173 2.87 -9.40 13.89
CA LYS A 173 4.18 -8.73 13.87
C LYS A 173 5.35 -9.70 13.84
N ASN A 174 5.31 -10.76 14.63
CA ASN A 174 6.49 -11.58 14.91
C ASN A 174 6.58 -12.83 14.02
N ASN A 175 5.45 -13.39 13.58
CA ASN A 175 5.42 -14.68 12.90
C ASN A 175 4.91 -14.58 11.45
N ILE A 176 3.98 -13.67 11.16
CA ILE A 176 3.41 -13.50 9.83
C ILE A 176 4.15 -12.40 9.08
N GLY A 177 4.23 -11.20 9.67
CA GLY A 177 4.96 -10.07 9.13
C GLY A 177 4.56 -9.66 7.72
N ALA A 178 5.50 -9.05 7.03
CA ALA A 178 5.34 -8.64 5.63
C ALA A 178 5.69 -9.76 4.63
N LEU A 179 5.78 -11.01 5.07
CA LEU A 179 6.04 -12.15 4.21
C LEU A 179 4.82 -12.48 3.33
N ILE A 180 5.08 -13.23 2.28
CA ILE A 180 4.07 -13.78 1.38
C ILE A 180 3.95 -15.28 1.61
N TYR A 181 2.75 -15.79 1.48
CA TYR A 181 2.43 -17.19 1.72
C TYR A 181 1.71 -17.78 0.51
N SER A 182 1.99 -19.04 0.21
CA SER A 182 1.22 -19.81 -0.76
C SER A 182 -0.05 -20.33 -0.10
N SER A 183 -1.18 -20.30 -0.82
CA SER A 183 -2.39 -21.00 -0.42
C SER A 183 -2.26 -22.48 -0.78
N ASN A 184 -1.89 -23.30 0.16
CA ASN A 184 -1.80 -24.76 0.03
C ASN A 184 -3.05 -25.43 0.61
#